data_6e05fbba61b5b72dc8a629e23a508a9d
#
_entry.id   6e05fbba61b5b72dc8a629e23a508a9d
#
_cell.length_a   1.000
_cell.length_b   1.000
_cell.length_c   1.000
_cell.angle_alpha   90.00
_cell.angle_beta   90.00
_cell.angle_gamma   90.00
#
_symmetry.space_group_name_H-M   'P 1'
#
loop_
_entity.id
_entity.type
_entity.pdbx_description
1 polymer ?
#
loop_
_entity_poly.entity_id
_entity_poly.type
_entity_poly.pdbx_seq_one_letter_code
_entity_poly.pdbx_strand_id
1 'polypeptide(L)'
;MTAYKILLCIFLVISCSFLSCKHRATYTSPEGYDLNKNEKFSLDNSLHEISGISFLNGNKDLFAIEDEDGKLYTYTLATGKISNIKFGKKGDYEDLAVLNNKYFVVLRSDGSLFTFPVSETAKEISDSVQEYKHILPEGEYEGLAAYDGKLLALCKSCPSDKGKKAVSAYLIQPDSSGTLSVSSSFSVDISMIKKKGEKEKFNPSCIAKNPVTNQWYIISSVNKLLLVLDEKFIVKESFPLDPSLFNQPEGLAFDTNGDMYISNEGGAGTADILLFRYQK
;
A
#
# COMPACT_ATOMS: atom_id res chain seq x y z
N MET A 1 -43.59 77.83 0.01
CA MET A 1 -42.30 77.43 -0.58
C MET A 1 -41.63 76.45 0.37
N THR A 2 -41.82 75.18 0.13
CA THR A 2 -41.43 74.04 1.01
C THR A 2 -40.18 73.39 0.50
N ALA A 3 -39.09 73.43 1.30
CA ALA A 3 -37.83 72.79 0.99
C ALA A 3 -37.90 71.33 1.38
N TYR A 4 -37.68 70.43 0.41
CA TYR A 4 -37.53 69.00 0.63
C TYR A 4 -36.11 68.70 1.09
N LYS A 5 -35.93 68.14 2.30
CA LYS A 5 -34.68 67.57 2.77
C LYS A 5 -34.59 66.13 2.27
N ILE A 6 -33.67 65.88 1.39
CA ILE A 6 -33.30 64.52 0.92
C ILE A 6 -32.39 63.91 1.98
N LEU A 7 -32.91 62.90 2.69
CA LEU A 7 -32.13 62.10 3.65
C LEU A 7 -31.43 60.94 2.87
N LEU A 8 -30.11 61.06 2.70
CA LEU A 8 -29.29 60.05 2.05
C LEU A 8 -28.94 58.94 3.08
N CYS A 9 -29.65 57.84 3.07
CA CYS A 9 -29.30 56.66 3.86
C CYS A 9 -28.15 55.90 3.16
N ILE A 10 -26.93 56.00 3.70
CA ILE A 10 -25.79 55.19 3.31
C ILE A 10 -25.94 53.83 4.00
N PHE A 11 -26.32 52.80 3.26
CA PHE A 11 -26.27 51.41 3.69
C PHE A 11 -24.80 50.93 3.64
N LEU A 12 -24.16 50.88 4.81
CA LEU A 12 -22.86 50.28 4.96
C LEU A 12 -23.05 48.75 4.98
N VAL A 13 -22.86 48.09 3.81
CA VAL A 13 -22.87 46.65 3.73
C VAL A 13 -21.52 46.14 4.29
N ILE A 14 -21.53 45.74 5.56
CA ILE A 14 -20.42 45.06 6.18
C ILE A 14 -20.41 43.62 5.61
N SER A 15 -19.60 43.38 4.58
CA SER A 15 -19.30 42.07 4.07
C SER A 15 -18.46 41.34 5.12
N CYS A 16 -19.11 40.60 6.02
CA CYS A 16 -18.41 39.60 6.86
C CYS A 16 -17.96 38.47 5.99
N SER A 17 -16.73 38.57 5.48
CA SER A 17 -16.02 37.43 4.90
C SER A 17 -15.80 36.42 6.02
N PHE A 18 -16.68 35.42 6.12
CA PHE A 18 -16.43 34.24 6.93
C PHE A 18 -15.24 33.52 6.30
N LEU A 19 -14.01 33.81 6.77
CA LEU A 19 -12.89 32.95 6.63
C LEU A 19 -13.24 31.66 7.39
N SER A 20 -13.92 30.74 6.71
CA SER A 20 -14.06 29.37 7.17
C SER A 20 -12.65 28.76 7.15
N CYS A 21 -11.91 28.89 8.25
CA CYS A 21 -10.79 28.00 8.51
C CYS A 21 -11.37 26.59 8.57
N LYS A 22 -11.35 25.86 7.44
CA LYS A 22 -11.53 24.42 7.46
C LYS A 22 -10.46 23.88 8.40
N HIS A 23 -10.82 23.57 9.63
CA HIS A 23 -9.98 22.79 10.52
C HIS A 23 -9.70 21.48 9.79
N ARG A 24 -8.49 21.34 9.21
CA ARG A 24 -8.04 20.09 8.62
C ARG A 24 -7.99 19.11 9.77
N ALA A 25 -8.73 18.02 9.67
CA ALA A 25 -8.64 16.96 10.67
C ALA A 25 -7.17 16.52 10.78
N THR A 26 -6.64 16.48 12.00
CA THR A 26 -5.28 15.99 12.23
C THR A 26 -5.40 14.48 12.50
N TYR A 27 -4.75 13.71 11.67
CA TYR A 27 -4.69 12.26 11.81
C TYR A 27 -3.53 11.89 12.72
N THR A 28 -3.76 10.96 13.66
CA THR A 28 -2.69 10.38 14.48
C THR A 28 -1.78 9.53 13.61
N SER A 29 -0.51 9.39 14.02
CA SER A 29 0.52 8.74 13.23
C SER A 29 1.26 7.69 14.03
N PRO A 30 1.81 6.65 13.40
CA PRO A 30 2.72 5.71 14.05
C PRO A 30 3.96 6.42 14.59
N GLU A 31 4.58 5.84 15.61
CA GLU A 31 5.84 6.34 16.15
C GLU A 31 6.89 6.46 15.03
N GLY A 32 7.58 7.59 14.98
CA GLY A 32 8.57 7.91 13.97
C GLY A 32 8.01 8.47 12.66
N TYR A 33 6.70 8.64 12.50
CA TYR A 33 6.10 9.20 11.30
C TYR A 33 5.11 10.34 11.60
N ASP A 34 4.88 11.18 10.60
CA ASP A 34 3.79 12.16 10.58
C ASP A 34 2.96 11.97 9.31
N LEU A 35 1.80 11.29 9.41
CA LEU A 35 0.91 11.02 8.28
C LEU A 35 0.26 12.30 7.70
N ASN A 36 0.41 13.45 8.36
CA ASN A 36 -0.08 14.74 7.86
C ASN A 36 0.98 15.47 7.02
N LYS A 37 2.22 14.92 6.94
CA LYS A 37 3.37 15.53 6.26
C LYS A 37 4.05 14.52 5.34
N ASN A 38 3.85 14.66 4.04
CA ASN A 38 4.39 13.76 3.02
C ASN A 38 5.10 14.51 1.90
N GLU A 39 5.97 13.80 1.19
CA GLU A 39 6.39 14.15 -0.16
C GLU A 39 5.55 13.31 -1.13
N LYS A 40 5.13 13.91 -2.26
CA LYS A 40 4.24 13.28 -3.22
C LYS A 40 4.92 13.15 -4.57
N PHE A 41 4.93 11.95 -5.13
CA PHE A 41 5.37 11.65 -6.48
C PHE A 41 4.15 11.29 -7.34
N SER A 42 3.78 12.18 -8.26
CA SER A 42 2.71 11.89 -9.23
C SER A 42 3.24 10.92 -10.30
N LEU A 43 2.44 9.92 -10.64
CA LEU A 43 2.83 8.87 -11.56
C LEU A 43 2.26 9.11 -12.97
N ASP A 44 2.91 8.50 -13.97
CA ASP A 44 2.42 8.42 -15.32
C ASP A 44 1.21 7.49 -15.46
N ASN A 45 0.40 7.65 -16.49
CA ASN A 45 -0.78 6.81 -16.73
C ASN A 45 -0.47 5.31 -16.86
N SER A 46 0.76 4.93 -17.17
CA SER A 46 1.17 3.52 -17.20
C SER A 46 1.14 2.84 -15.83
N LEU A 47 1.04 3.62 -14.75
CA LEU A 47 0.90 3.17 -13.37
C LEU A 47 -0.40 3.70 -12.73
N HIS A 48 -1.45 3.93 -13.56
CA HIS A 48 -2.72 4.45 -13.06
C HIS A 48 -3.39 3.52 -12.03
N GLU A 49 -3.34 2.22 -12.28
CA GLU A 49 -3.84 1.15 -11.41
C GLU A 49 -2.67 0.52 -10.62
N ILE A 50 -1.78 1.38 -10.05
CA ILE A 50 -0.63 0.91 -9.28
C ILE A 50 -1.08 0.12 -8.05
N SER A 51 -0.57 -1.10 -7.91
CA SER A 51 -0.79 -1.98 -6.78
C SER A 51 0.46 -2.05 -5.89
N GLY A 52 1.08 -3.23 -5.76
CA GLY A 52 2.24 -3.46 -4.91
C GLY A 52 3.49 -2.68 -5.30
N ILE A 53 4.24 -2.27 -4.29
CA ILE A 53 5.53 -1.61 -4.43
C ILE A 53 6.61 -2.26 -3.55
N SER A 54 7.87 -2.22 -3.98
CA SER A 54 8.98 -2.79 -3.21
C SER A 54 10.31 -2.12 -3.53
N PHE A 55 11.27 -2.24 -2.61
CA PHE A 55 12.65 -1.85 -2.83
C PHE A 55 13.54 -3.09 -2.96
N LEU A 56 14.55 -2.98 -3.80
CA LEU A 56 15.71 -3.87 -3.78
C LEU A 56 16.77 -3.25 -2.86
N ASN A 57 17.27 -4.00 -1.90
CA ASN A 57 18.27 -3.50 -0.95
C ASN A 57 19.49 -2.88 -1.67
N GLY A 58 19.83 -1.64 -1.27
CA GLY A 58 20.92 -0.87 -1.88
C GLY A 58 20.57 -0.17 -3.18
N ASN A 59 19.36 -0.34 -3.71
CA ASN A 59 18.86 0.42 -4.86
C ASN A 59 18.07 1.65 -4.40
N LYS A 60 18.13 2.72 -5.21
CA LYS A 60 17.36 3.95 -5.02
C LYS A 60 16.08 3.97 -5.86
N ASP A 61 15.88 2.94 -6.67
CA ASP A 61 14.71 2.79 -7.49
C ASP A 61 13.61 2.05 -6.73
N LEU A 62 12.39 2.51 -6.90
CA LEU A 62 11.20 1.82 -6.44
C LEU A 62 10.72 0.89 -7.56
N PHE A 63 10.43 -0.33 -7.22
CA PHE A 63 9.77 -1.28 -8.11
C PHE A 63 8.28 -1.31 -7.82
N ALA A 64 7.47 -1.34 -8.86
CA ALA A 64 6.02 -1.31 -8.78
C ALA A 64 5.39 -2.28 -9.77
N ILE A 65 4.21 -2.76 -9.47
CA ILE A 65 3.33 -3.45 -10.40
C ILE A 65 2.03 -2.65 -10.54
N GLU A 66 1.30 -2.92 -11.59
CA GLU A 66 -0.10 -2.54 -11.73
C GLU A 66 -0.94 -3.82 -11.89
N ASP A 67 -2.23 -3.71 -11.70
CA ASP A 67 -3.10 -4.86 -11.53
C ASP A 67 -3.32 -5.70 -12.79
N GLU A 68 -3.22 -5.11 -14.02
CA GLU A 68 -3.67 -5.78 -15.24
C GLU A 68 -2.55 -6.40 -16.12
N ASP A 69 -1.49 -5.65 -16.41
CA ASP A 69 -0.68 -5.87 -17.62
C ASP A 69 0.45 -6.91 -17.49
N GLY A 70 0.71 -7.41 -16.26
CA GLY A 70 1.81 -8.35 -16.01
C GLY A 70 3.18 -7.73 -16.29
N LYS A 71 3.37 -6.48 -15.86
CA LYS A 71 4.62 -5.72 -15.97
C LYS A 71 5.15 -5.34 -14.60
N LEU A 72 6.46 -5.43 -14.46
CA LEU A 72 7.19 -4.80 -13.36
C LEU A 72 7.75 -3.48 -13.85
N TYR A 73 7.45 -2.42 -13.15
CA TYR A 73 7.96 -1.08 -13.41
C TYR A 73 9.12 -0.76 -12.48
N THR A 74 10.12 -0.08 -13.01
CA THR A 74 11.20 0.55 -12.24
C THR A 74 10.97 2.05 -12.26
N TYR A 75 10.74 2.65 -11.09
CA TYR A 75 10.56 4.08 -10.92
C TYR A 75 11.76 4.70 -10.22
N THR A 76 12.52 5.53 -10.93
CA THR A 76 13.68 6.24 -10.37
C THR A 76 13.20 7.48 -9.62
N LEU A 77 13.15 7.42 -8.28
CA LEU A 77 12.61 8.47 -7.41
C LEU A 77 13.25 9.85 -7.67
N ALA A 78 14.56 9.90 -7.98
CA ALA A 78 15.28 11.15 -8.17
C ALA A 78 14.90 11.89 -9.47
N THR A 79 14.42 11.20 -10.48
CA THR A 79 14.19 11.75 -11.83
C THR A 79 12.77 11.57 -12.36
N GLY A 80 11.96 10.73 -11.70
CA GLY A 80 10.64 10.33 -12.18
C GLY A 80 10.66 9.44 -13.43
N LYS A 81 11.87 8.92 -13.81
CA LYS A 81 11.98 8.04 -14.98
C LYS A 81 11.34 6.68 -14.70
N ILE A 82 10.55 6.20 -15.67
CA ILE A 82 9.91 4.90 -15.63
C ILE A 82 10.50 4.02 -16.74
N SER A 83 10.77 2.75 -16.41
CA SER A 83 10.99 1.68 -17.37
C SER A 83 10.23 0.45 -16.88
N ASN A 84 10.03 -0.55 -17.75
CA ASN A 84 9.32 -1.76 -17.36
C ASN A 84 9.88 -3.01 -18.05
N ILE A 85 9.61 -4.16 -17.44
CA ILE A 85 9.82 -5.49 -17.99
C ILE A 85 8.53 -6.27 -17.90
N LYS A 86 8.16 -6.99 -18.96
CA LYS A 86 6.99 -7.86 -18.96
C LYS A 86 7.33 -9.21 -18.36
N PHE A 87 6.58 -9.64 -17.33
CA PHE A 87 6.74 -10.95 -16.70
C PHE A 87 5.52 -11.86 -16.90
N GLY A 88 4.38 -11.33 -17.29
CA GLY A 88 3.13 -12.10 -17.37
C GLY A 88 2.20 -11.65 -18.49
N LYS A 89 1.05 -12.29 -18.53
CA LYS A 89 -0.10 -11.89 -19.35
C LYS A 89 -0.96 -10.91 -18.54
N LYS A 90 -2.11 -10.53 -19.06
CA LYS A 90 -3.12 -9.84 -18.26
C LYS A 90 -3.56 -10.71 -17.09
N GLY A 91 -3.70 -10.10 -15.91
CA GLY A 91 -4.01 -10.76 -14.65
C GLY A 91 -4.70 -9.81 -13.69
N ASP A 92 -4.70 -10.15 -12.42
CA ASP A 92 -5.20 -9.39 -11.29
C ASP A 92 -4.07 -9.41 -10.24
N TYR A 93 -3.03 -8.59 -10.51
CA TYR A 93 -1.78 -8.60 -9.76
C TYR A 93 -1.84 -7.60 -8.60
N GLU A 94 -1.65 -8.08 -7.39
CA GLU A 94 -1.96 -7.35 -6.17
C GLU A 94 -0.73 -6.79 -5.46
N ASP A 95 0.28 -7.62 -5.24
CA ASP A 95 1.44 -7.16 -4.46
C ASP A 95 2.76 -7.72 -4.96
N LEU A 96 3.85 -7.06 -4.55
CA LEU A 96 5.22 -7.29 -5.00
C LEU A 96 6.17 -7.41 -3.81
N ALA A 97 6.96 -8.47 -3.79
CA ALA A 97 8.04 -8.64 -2.83
C ALA A 97 9.38 -8.94 -3.52
N VAL A 98 10.49 -8.64 -2.84
CA VAL A 98 11.84 -9.00 -3.28
C VAL A 98 12.41 -10.08 -2.36
N LEU A 99 12.52 -11.30 -2.85
CA LEU A 99 13.01 -12.43 -2.06
C LEU A 99 14.56 -12.55 -2.18
N ASN A 100 15.24 -12.49 -1.03
CA ASN A 100 16.69 -12.65 -0.90
C ASN A 100 17.53 -11.72 -1.79
N ASN A 101 17.00 -10.57 -2.21
CA ASN A 101 17.62 -9.66 -3.20
C ASN A 101 17.97 -10.34 -4.55
N LYS A 102 17.31 -11.44 -4.87
CA LYS A 102 17.59 -12.24 -6.07
C LYS A 102 16.39 -12.38 -7.00
N TYR A 103 15.19 -12.42 -6.43
CA TYR A 103 13.97 -12.68 -7.19
C TYR A 103 12.90 -11.64 -6.84
N PHE A 104 12.26 -11.10 -7.84
CA PHE A 104 10.94 -10.52 -7.69
C PHE A 104 9.93 -11.64 -7.53
N VAL A 105 8.97 -11.41 -6.63
CA VAL A 105 7.83 -12.29 -6.43
C VAL A 105 6.56 -11.44 -6.51
N VAL A 106 5.71 -11.75 -7.46
CA VAL A 106 4.44 -11.05 -7.67
C VAL A 106 3.31 -11.96 -7.26
N LEU A 107 2.40 -11.44 -6.45
CA LEU A 107 1.18 -12.09 -6.01
C LEU A 107 0.03 -11.75 -6.99
N ARG A 108 -0.72 -12.76 -7.40
CA ARG A 108 -2.01 -12.58 -8.06
C ARG A 108 -3.14 -12.88 -7.07
N SER A 109 -4.27 -12.22 -7.23
CA SER A 109 -5.43 -12.29 -6.30
C SER A 109 -5.91 -13.71 -6.01
N ASP A 110 -5.76 -14.65 -6.95
CA ASP A 110 -6.12 -16.07 -6.80
C ASP A 110 -5.11 -16.91 -5.99
N GLY A 111 -4.11 -16.28 -5.38
CA GLY A 111 -3.06 -16.93 -4.62
C GLY A 111 -1.97 -17.58 -5.46
N SER A 112 -1.87 -17.25 -6.75
CA SER A 112 -0.74 -17.65 -7.59
C SER A 112 0.44 -16.69 -7.39
N LEU A 113 1.67 -17.21 -7.49
CA LEU A 113 2.88 -16.43 -7.42
C LEU A 113 3.68 -16.53 -8.72
N PHE A 114 4.29 -15.41 -9.11
CA PHE A 114 5.20 -15.33 -10.24
C PHE A 114 6.58 -14.93 -9.73
N THR A 115 7.60 -15.68 -10.06
CA THR A 115 8.98 -15.35 -9.66
C THR A 115 9.86 -15.19 -10.88
N PHE A 116 10.75 -14.20 -10.85
CA PHE A 116 11.76 -13.98 -11.88
C PHE A 116 12.97 -13.23 -11.30
N PRO A 117 14.18 -13.42 -11.91
CA PRO A 117 15.40 -12.83 -11.36
C PRO A 117 15.42 -11.31 -11.42
N VAL A 118 15.94 -10.65 -10.37
CA VAL A 118 16.14 -9.18 -10.37
C VAL A 118 17.15 -8.74 -11.44
N SER A 119 18.04 -9.62 -11.89
CA SER A 119 19.00 -9.33 -12.96
C SER A 119 18.36 -9.13 -14.34
N GLU A 120 17.07 -9.44 -14.49
CA GLU A 120 16.36 -9.31 -15.76
C GLU A 120 15.71 -7.95 -15.98
N THR A 121 15.77 -7.03 -15.03
CA THR A 121 15.11 -5.69 -15.09
C THR A 121 15.53 -4.83 -16.29
N ALA A 122 16.66 -5.12 -16.93
CA ALA A 122 17.12 -4.43 -18.14
C ALA A 122 16.54 -5.01 -19.44
N LYS A 123 15.79 -6.12 -19.38
CA LYS A 123 15.14 -6.76 -20.53
C LYS A 123 13.76 -6.14 -20.79
N GLU A 124 13.23 -6.31 -21.99
CA GLU A 124 11.84 -5.99 -22.31
C GLU A 124 10.86 -7.06 -21.82
N ILE A 125 11.28 -8.33 -21.84
CA ILE A 125 10.49 -9.49 -21.41
C ILE A 125 11.40 -10.38 -20.56
N SER A 126 10.89 -10.85 -19.43
CA SER A 126 11.59 -11.84 -18.61
C SER A 126 11.52 -13.22 -19.24
N ASP A 127 12.68 -13.87 -19.37
CA ASP A 127 12.81 -15.20 -19.96
C ASP A 127 12.71 -16.34 -18.92
N SER A 128 12.77 -16.00 -17.63
CA SER A 128 12.93 -16.96 -16.54
C SER A 128 11.78 -16.91 -15.53
N VAL A 129 10.58 -16.55 -16.00
CA VAL A 129 9.40 -16.48 -15.11
C VAL A 129 8.94 -17.88 -14.74
N GLN A 130 8.81 -18.13 -13.45
CA GLN A 130 8.18 -19.33 -12.90
C GLN A 130 6.84 -18.96 -12.26
N GLU A 131 5.77 -19.60 -12.70
CA GLU A 131 4.42 -19.46 -12.15
C GLU A 131 4.11 -20.61 -11.19
N TYR A 132 3.74 -20.28 -9.94
CA TYR A 132 3.22 -21.21 -8.93
C TYR A 132 1.72 -21.01 -8.84
N LYS A 133 0.96 -21.80 -9.61
CA LYS A 133 -0.50 -21.67 -9.69
C LYS A 133 -1.16 -22.10 -8.40
N HIS A 134 -2.05 -21.26 -7.87
CA HIS A 134 -2.87 -21.55 -6.69
C HIS A 134 -2.05 -22.18 -5.55
N ILE A 135 -0.84 -21.66 -5.30
CA ILE A 135 0.01 -22.14 -4.21
C ILE A 135 -0.63 -21.92 -2.84
N LEU A 136 -1.45 -20.86 -2.71
CA LEU A 136 -2.23 -20.56 -1.52
C LEU A 136 -3.59 -21.24 -1.57
N PRO A 137 -4.25 -21.52 -0.41
CA PRO A 137 -5.61 -22.01 -0.36
C PRO A 137 -6.59 -21.09 -1.08
N GLU A 138 -7.81 -21.59 -1.35
CA GLU A 138 -8.89 -20.80 -1.95
C GLU A 138 -9.14 -19.49 -1.18
N GLY A 139 -9.15 -18.37 -1.89
CA GLY A 139 -9.33 -17.03 -1.33
C GLY A 139 -8.90 -15.93 -2.29
N GLU A 140 -9.09 -14.68 -1.88
CA GLU A 140 -8.55 -13.49 -2.51
C GLU A 140 -7.40 -12.98 -1.65
N TYR A 141 -6.26 -12.69 -2.26
CA TYR A 141 -5.04 -12.30 -1.60
C TYR A 141 -4.56 -10.95 -2.12
N GLU A 142 -4.19 -10.02 -1.23
CA GLU A 142 -3.72 -8.68 -1.64
C GLU A 142 -2.36 -8.29 -1.01
N GLY A 143 -1.95 -8.86 0.09
CA GLY A 143 -0.69 -8.47 0.73
C GLY A 143 0.39 -9.53 0.57
N LEU A 144 1.61 -9.11 0.16
CA LEU A 144 2.80 -9.96 0.07
C LEU A 144 4.03 -9.23 0.61
N ALA A 145 4.74 -9.83 1.56
CA ALA A 145 6.01 -9.31 2.03
C ALA A 145 7.08 -10.40 2.07
N ALA A 146 8.34 -10.00 1.85
CA ALA A 146 9.49 -10.88 2.05
C ALA A 146 10.22 -10.53 3.36
N TYR A 147 10.59 -11.54 4.14
CA TYR A 147 11.42 -11.39 5.33
C TYR A 147 12.14 -12.70 5.68
N ASP A 148 13.36 -12.62 6.15
CA ASP A 148 14.17 -13.76 6.60
C ASP A 148 14.18 -14.93 5.60
N GLY A 149 14.26 -14.61 4.31
CA GLY A 149 14.29 -15.60 3.23
C GLY A 149 12.96 -16.32 2.97
N LYS A 150 11.86 -15.80 3.50
CA LYS A 150 10.49 -16.32 3.36
C LYS A 150 9.58 -15.24 2.80
N LEU A 151 8.40 -15.65 2.38
CA LEU A 151 7.30 -14.76 2.00
C LEU A 151 6.15 -14.91 2.99
N LEU A 152 5.46 -13.80 3.22
CA LEU A 152 4.21 -13.73 3.97
C LEU A 152 3.12 -13.20 3.05
N ALA A 153 2.07 -13.99 2.85
CA ALA A 153 0.89 -13.57 2.10
C ALA A 153 -0.31 -13.36 3.02
N LEU A 154 -1.03 -12.25 2.84
CA LEU A 154 -2.27 -11.96 3.57
C LEU A 154 -3.49 -12.23 2.71
N CYS A 155 -4.49 -12.82 3.32
CA CYS A 155 -5.79 -13.01 2.71
C CYS A 155 -6.70 -11.81 2.93
N LYS A 156 -7.23 -11.25 1.86
CA LYS A 156 -8.30 -10.24 1.89
C LYS A 156 -9.67 -10.89 2.15
N SER A 157 -9.93 -12.02 1.49
CA SER A 157 -11.22 -12.70 1.55
C SER A 157 -11.05 -14.21 1.46
N CYS A 158 -10.83 -14.85 2.61
CA CYS A 158 -10.72 -16.30 2.70
C CYS A 158 -11.95 -16.93 3.37
N PRO A 159 -12.40 -18.11 2.91
CA PRO A 159 -13.44 -18.88 3.60
C PRO A 159 -13.10 -19.18 5.06
N SER A 160 -11.82 -19.37 5.37
CA SER A 160 -11.33 -19.61 6.73
C SER A 160 -11.60 -18.47 7.72
N ASP A 161 -11.78 -17.24 7.23
CA ASP A 161 -11.97 -16.02 8.05
C ASP A 161 -13.45 -15.69 8.24
N LYS A 162 -14.35 -16.42 7.59
CA LYS A 162 -15.78 -16.14 7.65
C LYS A 162 -16.30 -16.18 9.09
N GLY A 163 -16.87 -15.06 9.54
CA GLY A 163 -17.40 -14.89 10.90
C GLY A 163 -16.36 -14.67 12.00
N LYS A 164 -15.07 -14.57 11.65
CA LYS A 164 -13.98 -14.28 12.57
C LYS A 164 -13.56 -12.81 12.48
N LYS A 165 -13.01 -12.28 13.58
CA LYS A 165 -12.30 -11.01 13.57
C LYS A 165 -10.80 -11.29 13.42
N ALA A 166 -10.45 -11.84 12.28
CA ALA A 166 -9.09 -12.25 11.98
C ALA A 166 -8.83 -12.20 10.48
N VAL A 167 -7.57 -12.06 10.10
CA VAL A 167 -7.05 -12.13 8.75
C VAL A 167 -6.10 -13.32 8.69
N SER A 168 -6.35 -14.26 7.79
CA SER A 168 -5.45 -15.39 7.55
C SER A 168 -4.17 -14.95 6.87
N ALA A 169 -3.05 -15.46 7.39
CA ALA A 169 -1.71 -15.21 6.87
C ALA A 169 -1.01 -16.54 6.59
N TYR A 170 -0.27 -16.61 5.49
CA TYR A 170 0.42 -17.81 5.02
C TYR A 170 1.90 -17.55 4.85
N LEU A 171 2.73 -18.37 5.50
CA LEU A 171 4.17 -18.37 5.30
C LEU A 171 4.55 -19.30 4.17
N ILE A 172 5.29 -18.77 3.19
CA ILE A 172 5.76 -19.48 2.02
C ILE A 172 7.29 -19.46 2.07
N GLN A 173 7.91 -20.59 1.84
CA GLN A 173 9.36 -20.66 1.84
C GLN A 173 9.87 -21.48 0.65
N PRO A 174 11.05 -21.14 0.11
CA PRO A 174 11.74 -21.98 -0.86
C PRO A 174 12.32 -23.22 -0.16
N ASP A 175 12.25 -24.36 -0.83
CA ASP A 175 13.03 -25.53 -0.46
C ASP A 175 14.49 -25.41 -0.94
N SER A 176 15.29 -26.48 -0.81
CA SER A 176 16.67 -26.50 -1.24
C SER A 176 16.86 -26.34 -2.76
N SER A 177 15.82 -26.60 -3.55
CA SER A 177 15.80 -26.39 -5.02
C SER A 177 15.34 -24.99 -5.41
N GLY A 178 14.84 -24.20 -4.45
CA GLY A 178 14.22 -22.90 -4.67
C GLY A 178 12.72 -22.95 -4.98
N THR A 179 12.11 -24.15 -4.95
CA THR A 179 10.66 -24.30 -5.17
C THR A 179 9.88 -23.78 -3.98
N LEU A 180 8.93 -22.88 -4.23
CA LEU A 180 8.09 -22.28 -3.20
C LEU A 180 6.99 -23.24 -2.75
N SER A 181 6.74 -23.28 -1.43
CA SER A 181 5.63 -24.01 -0.83
C SER A 181 5.14 -23.34 0.44
N VAL A 182 3.85 -23.48 0.77
CA VAL A 182 3.30 -23.03 2.06
C VAL A 182 3.88 -23.88 3.18
N SER A 183 4.58 -23.24 4.11
CA SER A 183 5.21 -23.92 5.25
C SER A 183 4.36 -23.91 6.51
N SER A 184 3.56 -22.84 6.70
CA SER A 184 2.64 -22.70 7.83
C SER A 184 1.62 -21.60 7.57
N SER A 185 0.60 -21.53 8.42
CA SER A 185 -0.37 -20.44 8.42
C SER A 185 -0.72 -20.02 9.85
N PHE A 186 -1.16 -18.78 10.00
CA PHE A 186 -1.67 -18.24 11.26
C PHE A 186 -2.75 -17.20 10.98
N SER A 187 -3.38 -16.68 12.03
CA SER A 187 -4.37 -15.62 11.92
C SER A 187 -3.93 -14.39 12.68
N VAL A 188 -4.01 -13.23 12.04
CA VAL A 188 -3.83 -11.93 12.68
C VAL A 188 -5.15 -11.55 13.34
N ASP A 189 -5.17 -11.43 14.67
CA ASP A 189 -6.35 -10.98 15.41
C ASP A 189 -6.56 -9.47 15.22
N ILE A 190 -7.70 -9.10 14.66
CA ILE A 190 -8.13 -7.72 14.41
C ILE A 190 -9.25 -7.27 15.35
N SER A 191 -9.52 -8.01 16.44
CA SER A 191 -10.59 -7.68 17.40
C SER A 191 -10.36 -6.35 18.12
N MET A 192 -9.10 -5.89 18.22
CA MET A 192 -8.73 -4.61 18.82
C MET A 192 -9.09 -3.40 17.94
N ILE A 193 -9.40 -3.60 16.67
CA ILE A 193 -9.82 -2.50 15.79
C ILE A 193 -11.18 -2.02 16.25
N LYS A 194 -11.18 -0.90 17.01
CA LYS A 194 -12.40 -0.26 17.48
C LYS A 194 -13.04 0.50 16.32
N LYS A 195 -14.16 0.02 15.80
CA LYS A 195 -15.03 0.80 14.93
C LYS A 195 -16.29 1.26 15.65
N LYS A 196 -16.65 2.50 15.39
CA LYS A 196 -17.91 3.10 15.80
C LYS A 196 -19.01 2.55 14.87
N GLY A 197 -19.74 1.53 15.35
CA GLY A 197 -20.97 1.01 14.73
C GLY A 197 -20.75 0.17 13.49
N GLU A 198 -20.84 -1.13 13.62
CA GLU A 198 -21.03 -2.21 12.64
C GLU A 198 -19.89 -3.25 12.50
N LYS A 199 -20.34 -4.44 12.08
CA LYS A 199 -19.50 -5.62 11.80
C LYS A 199 -18.71 -5.45 10.50
N GLU A 200 -17.90 -4.41 10.36
CA GLU A 200 -17.11 -4.26 9.15
C GLU A 200 -15.93 -5.25 9.15
N LYS A 201 -15.87 -6.02 8.09
CA LYS A 201 -14.75 -6.86 7.74
C LYS A 201 -13.53 -5.96 7.49
N PHE A 202 -12.39 -6.28 8.08
CA PHE A 202 -11.12 -5.64 7.71
C PHE A 202 -10.57 -6.36 6.48
N ASN A 203 -10.36 -5.60 5.41
CA ASN A 203 -9.79 -6.10 4.16
C ASN A 203 -8.39 -5.50 4.00
N PRO A 204 -7.32 -6.28 4.24
CA PRO A 204 -5.96 -5.79 3.99
C PRO A 204 -5.74 -5.59 2.48
N SER A 205 -5.00 -4.55 2.11
CA SER A 205 -4.54 -4.30 0.74
C SER A 205 -3.06 -4.61 0.59
N CYS A 206 -2.23 -4.31 1.58
CA CYS A 206 -0.79 -4.59 1.53
C CYS A 206 -0.21 -4.83 2.91
N ILE A 207 1.00 -5.38 2.93
CA ILE A 207 1.80 -5.58 4.15
C ILE A 207 3.27 -5.32 3.89
N ALA A 208 3.95 -4.66 4.84
CA ALA A 208 5.40 -4.52 4.80
C ALA A 208 6.00 -4.57 6.22
N LYS A 209 7.27 -4.96 6.30
CA LYS A 209 8.05 -4.94 7.55
C LYS A 209 8.97 -3.72 7.54
N ASN A 210 8.89 -2.88 8.57
CA ASN A 210 9.83 -1.78 8.77
C ASN A 210 11.20 -2.34 9.17
N PRO A 211 12.28 -2.07 8.42
CA PRO A 211 13.60 -2.65 8.69
C PRO A 211 14.30 -2.03 9.91
N VAL A 212 13.85 -0.86 10.38
CA VAL A 212 14.44 -0.17 11.53
C VAL A 212 13.79 -0.59 12.84
N THR A 213 12.46 -0.66 12.87
CA THR A 213 11.69 -1.00 14.10
C THR A 213 11.35 -2.49 14.20
N ASN A 214 11.53 -3.27 13.12
CA ASN A 214 11.08 -4.66 12.99
C ASN A 214 9.57 -4.88 13.12
N GLN A 215 8.78 -3.80 13.15
CA GLN A 215 7.33 -3.85 13.20
C GLN A 215 6.74 -4.13 11.82
N TRP A 216 5.57 -4.78 11.81
CA TRP A 216 4.77 -4.98 10.62
C TRP A 216 3.73 -3.87 10.47
N TYR A 217 3.50 -3.48 9.24
CA TYR A 217 2.51 -2.50 8.87
C TYR A 217 1.55 -3.12 7.86
N ILE A 218 0.25 -2.98 8.09
CA ILE A 218 -0.81 -3.45 7.18
C ILE A 218 -1.71 -2.26 6.85
N ILE A 219 -1.96 -2.02 5.58
CA ILE A 219 -2.94 -1.04 5.13
C ILE A 219 -4.20 -1.75 4.66
N SER A 220 -5.34 -1.11 4.92
CA SER A 220 -6.61 -1.43 4.29
C SER A 220 -7.12 -0.20 3.56
N SER A 221 -7.18 -0.29 2.24
CA SER A 221 -7.71 0.74 1.36
C SER A 221 -9.20 0.99 1.62
N VAL A 222 -9.99 -0.06 1.68
CA VAL A 222 -11.45 0.01 1.93
C VAL A 222 -11.76 0.61 3.30
N ASN A 223 -11.01 0.23 4.32
CA ASN A 223 -11.25 0.67 5.70
C ASN A 223 -10.56 2.01 6.03
N LYS A 224 -9.69 2.54 5.13
CA LYS A 224 -8.84 3.72 5.37
C LYS A 224 -8.12 3.62 6.71
N LEU A 225 -7.40 2.52 6.89
CA LEU A 225 -6.80 2.17 8.17
C LEU A 225 -5.39 1.61 7.96
N LEU A 226 -4.45 2.07 8.77
CA LEU A 226 -3.11 1.52 8.93
C LEU A 226 -3.03 0.81 10.27
N LEU A 227 -2.57 -0.43 10.29
CA LEU A 227 -2.28 -1.21 11.49
C LEU A 227 -0.78 -1.32 11.68
N VAL A 228 -0.34 -1.21 12.94
CA VAL A 228 1.03 -1.53 13.35
C VAL A 228 1.01 -2.75 14.25
N LEU A 229 1.82 -3.75 13.90
CA LEU A 229 1.93 -5.02 14.61
C LEU A 229 3.36 -5.23 15.10
N ASP A 230 3.50 -6.00 16.16
CA ASP A 230 4.83 -6.45 16.62
C ASP A 230 5.38 -7.58 15.73
N GLU A 231 6.60 -8.03 16.04
CA GLU A 231 7.28 -9.14 15.32
C GLU A 231 6.52 -10.46 15.37
N LYS A 232 5.57 -10.61 16.31
CA LYS A 232 4.71 -11.80 16.47
C LYS A 232 3.35 -11.64 15.80
N PHE A 233 3.18 -10.62 14.95
CA PHE A 233 1.94 -10.28 14.25
C PHE A 233 0.77 -9.94 15.19
N ILE A 234 1.05 -9.43 16.40
CA ILE A 234 0.04 -8.92 17.33
C ILE A 234 -0.20 -7.45 17.03
N VAL A 235 -1.43 -7.08 16.68
CA VAL A 235 -1.82 -5.67 16.46
C VAL A 235 -1.61 -4.87 17.74
N LYS A 236 -0.81 -3.82 17.66
CA LYS A 236 -0.52 -2.88 18.75
C LYS A 236 -1.31 -1.61 18.63
N GLU A 237 -1.37 -1.06 17.42
CA GLU A 237 -1.96 0.25 17.16
C GLU A 237 -2.71 0.25 15.84
N SER A 238 -3.64 1.19 15.70
CA SER A 238 -4.37 1.43 14.47
C SER A 238 -4.55 2.92 14.24
N PHE A 239 -4.32 3.36 13.00
CA PHE A 239 -4.30 4.76 12.60
C PHE A 239 -5.28 4.97 11.44
N PRO A 240 -6.32 5.82 11.61
CA PRO A 240 -7.15 6.24 10.49
C PRO A 240 -6.33 7.00 9.44
N LEU A 241 -6.57 6.70 8.18
CA LEU A 241 -5.97 7.38 7.04
C LEU A 241 -6.92 8.46 6.51
N ASP A 242 -6.40 9.64 6.16
CA ASP A 242 -7.18 10.72 5.53
C ASP A 242 -7.65 10.28 4.14
N PRO A 243 -8.96 10.09 3.88
CA PRO A 243 -9.44 9.65 2.58
C PRO A 243 -9.13 10.62 1.44
N SER A 244 -8.81 11.89 1.75
CA SER A 244 -8.43 12.89 0.74
C SER A 244 -6.97 12.76 0.30
N LEU A 245 -6.12 12.13 1.12
CA LEU A 245 -4.71 11.89 0.86
C LEU A 245 -4.47 10.44 0.42
N PHE A 246 -5.13 9.51 1.06
CA PHE A 246 -5.06 8.07 0.79
C PHE A 246 -6.31 7.64 0.02
N ASN A 247 -6.36 7.98 -1.28
CA ASN A 247 -7.54 7.71 -2.12
C ASN A 247 -7.81 6.21 -2.24
N GLN A 248 -6.86 5.46 -2.78
CA GLN A 248 -6.84 3.99 -2.85
C GLN A 248 -5.41 3.50 -2.57
N PRO A 249 -5.02 3.41 -1.27
CA PRO A 249 -3.68 2.95 -0.91
C PRO A 249 -3.59 1.43 -1.07
N GLU A 250 -2.80 0.96 -2.05
CA GLU A 250 -2.71 -0.46 -2.41
C GLU A 250 -1.30 -1.03 -2.18
N GLY A 251 -0.25 -0.22 -2.22
CA GLY A 251 1.10 -0.70 -1.96
C GLY A 251 1.76 -0.03 -0.76
N LEU A 252 2.65 -0.76 -0.09
CA LEU A 252 3.43 -0.28 1.05
C LEU A 252 4.85 -0.82 0.99
N ALA A 253 5.84 0.06 1.09
CA ALA A 253 7.23 -0.34 1.18
C ALA A 253 8.01 0.56 2.14
N PHE A 254 9.11 0.05 2.67
CA PHE A 254 10.08 0.81 3.44
C PHE A 254 11.45 0.76 2.76
N ASP A 255 12.16 1.88 2.73
CA ASP A 255 13.57 1.86 2.38
C ASP A 255 14.45 1.43 3.57
N THR A 256 15.75 1.33 3.36
CA THR A 256 16.71 0.92 4.42
C THR A 256 16.84 1.91 5.57
N ASN A 257 16.39 3.17 5.41
CA ASN A 257 16.38 4.18 6.46
C ASN A 257 15.09 4.12 7.31
N GLY A 258 14.11 3.33 6.88
CA GLY A 258 12.78 3.25 7.48
C GLY A 258 11.81 4.28 6.90
N ASP A 259 12.16 5.02 5.86
CA ASP A 259 11.22 5.90 5.17
C ASP A 259 10.10 5.05 4.56
N MET A 260 8.85 5.46 4.82
CA MET A 260 7.66 4.71 4.41
C MET A 260 7.08 5.27 3.11
N TYR A 261 6.86 4.40 2.15
CA TYR A 261 6.26 4.72 0.85
C TYR A 261 4.92 4.01 0.70
N ILE A 262 3.90 4.74 0.28
CA ILE A 262 2.54 4.23 0.06
C ILE A 262 2.12 4.62 -1.33
N SER A 263 1.75 3.66 -2.19
CA SER A 263 1.13 3.91 -3.48
C SER A 263 -0.37 4.10 -3.35
N ASN A 264 -0.92 5.02 -4.13
CA ASN A 264 -2.35 5.18 -4.32
C ASN A 264 -2.69 5.03 -5.80
N GLU A 265 -3.69 4.22 -6.11
CA GLU A 265 -4.29 4.20 -7.44
C GLU A 265 -4.89 5.55 -7.83
N GLY A 266 -4.92 5.81 -9.13
CA GLY A 266 -5.45 7.03 -9.70
C GLY A 266 -6.95 7.21 -9.53
N GLY A 267 -7.71 6.14 -9.66
CA GLY A 267 -9.16 6.19 -9.62
C GLY A 267 -9.73 7.27 -10.54
N ALA A 268 -10.38 8.30 -10.01
CA ALA A 268 -10.84 9.45 -10.79
C ALA A 268 -9.76 10.54 -10.99
N GLY A 269 -8.57 10.37 -10.45
CA GLY A 269 -7.46 11.33 -10.47
C GLY A 269 -6.18 10.77 -11.08
N THR A 270 -5.06 11.10 -10.48
CA THR A 270 -3.73 10.64 -10.88
C THR A 270 -3.17 9.75 -9.77
N ALA A 271 -2.63 8.60 -10.15
CA ALA A 271 -1.91 7.74 -9.22
C ALA A 271 -0.69 8.44 -8.64
N ASP A 272 -0.34 8.11 -7.43
CA ASP A 272 0.80 8.71 -6.74
C ASP A 272 1.48 7.76 -5.76
N ILE A 273 2.69 8.15 -5.37
CA ILE A 273 3.40 7.57 -4.25
C ILE A 273 3.59 8.66 -3.19
N LEU A 274 3.19 8.36 -1.96
CA LEU A 274 3.39 9.21 -0.80
C LEU A 274 4.59 8.70 -0.01
N LEU A 275 5.53 9.61 0.28
CA LEU A 275 6.70 9.34 1.11
C LEU A 275 6.57 10.02 2.46
N PHE A 276 6.68 9.24 3.52
CA PHE A 276 6.73 9.69 4.91
C PHE A 276 8.11 9.40 5.49
N ARG A 277 8.85 10.45 5.84
CA ARG A 277 10.20 10.33 6.39
C ARG A 277 10.17 9.77 7.79
N TYR A 278 11.06 8.81 8.06
CA TYR A 278 11.26 8.28 9.40
C TYR A 278 12.05 9.24 10.28
N GLN A 279 11.49 9.57 11.44
CA GLN A 279 12.10 10.47 12.43
C GLN A 279 12.52 9.61 13.63
N LYS A 280 13.83 9.57 13.90
CA LYS A 280 14.40 8.86 15.07
C LYS A 280 14.13 9.60 16.36
#